data_9e03050852a03757803b9f952328f3e3
#
_entry.id   9e03050852a03757803b9f952328f3e3
#
_cell.length_a   1.000
_cell.length_b   1.000
_cell.length_c   1.000
_cell.angle_alpha   90.00
_cell.angle_beta   90.00
_cell.angle_gamma   90.00
#
_symmetry.space_group_name_H-M   'P 1'
#
loop_
_entity.id
_entity.type
_entity.pdbx_description
1 polymer ?
#
loop_
_entity_poly.entity_id
_entity_poly.type
_entity_poly.pdbx_seq_one_letter_code
_entity_poly.pdbx_strand_id
1 'polypeptide(L)'
;MNSELIRKDFPILETKVNGHPVVYFDNGATTQRPLPVMQAVMDYVIRNNGNPHRGAHIFAMSASEAYDTSKTVVKDFIGAKSEKEIIYTRNTSESLNLVARS
;
A
#
# COMPACT_ATOMS: atom_id res chain seq x y z
N MET A 1 -16.02 -14.07 6.34
CA MET A 1 -15.35 -13.40 5.19
C MET A 1 -15.44 -14.33 3.99
N ASN A 2 -15.91 -13.87 2.83
CA ASN A 2 -16.04 -14.72 1.65
C ASN A 2 -14.71 -14.70 0.85
N SER A 3 -13.93 -15.77 0.97
CA SER A 3 -12.62 -15.90 0.32
C SER A 3 -12.69 -15.89 -1.21
N GLU A 4 -13.78 -16.37 -1.80
CA GLU A 4 -13.97 -16.37 -3.26
C GLU A 4 -14.18 -14.96 -3.82
N LEU A 5 -14.86 -14.09 -3.08
CA LEU A 5 -15.00 -12.68 -3.47
C LEU A 5 -13.66 -11.96 -3.39
N ILE A 6 -12.92 -12.15 -2.29
CA ILE A 6 -11.60 -11.54 -2.12
C ILE A 6 -10.61 -12.03 -3.19
N ARG A 7 -10.68 -13.32 -3.55
CA ARG A 7 -9.80 -13.89 -4.58
C ARG A 7 -9.93 -13.20 -5.95
N LYS A 8 -11.10 -12.65 -6.28
CA LYS A 8 -11.33 -11.91 -7.53
C LYS A 8 -10.53 -10.62 -7.63
N ASP A 9 -10.13 -10.05 -6.50
CA ASP A 9 -9.28 -8.86 -6.47
C ASP A 9 -7.82 -9.17 -6.83
N PHE A 10 -7.46 -10.46 -6.98
CA PHE A 10 -6.11 -10.93 -7.30
C PHE A 10 -6.08 -11.68 -8.62
N PRO A 11 -6.05 -10.99 -9.79
CA PRO A 11 -6.10 -11.64 -11.11
C PRO A 11 -4.98 -12.67 -11.33
N ILE A 12 -3.82 -12.49 -10.70
CA ILE A 12 -2.70 -13.43 -10.79
C ILE A 12 -3.09 -14.85 -10.30
N LEU A 13 -4.05 -14.96 -9.39
CA LEU A 13 -4.53 -16.22 -8.85
C LEU A 13 -5.46 -16.99 -9.81
N GLU A 14 -5.83 -16.38 -10.95
CA GLU A 14 -6.55 -17.05 -12.05
C GLU A 14 -5.60 -17.84 -12.96
N THR A 15 -4.28 -17.62 -12.81
CA THR A 15 -3.24 -18.34 -13.55
C THR A 15 -3.37 -19.85 -13.31
N LYS A 16 -3.21 -20.63 -14.37
CA LYS A 16 -3.17 -22.09 -14.29
C LYS A 16 -1.74 -22.58 -14.55
N VAL A 17 -1.29 -23.52 -13.74
CA VAL A 17 -0.02 -24.22 -13.91
C VAL A 17 -0.33 -25.70 -14.17
N ASN A 18 0.10 -26.24 -15.30
CA ASN A 18 -0.22 -27.61 -15.73
C ASN A 18 -1.72 -27.94 -15.71
N GLY A 19 -2.57 -26.96 -16.07
CA GLY A 19 -4.03 -27.11 -16.08
C GLY A 19 -4.73 -26.97 -14.74
N HIS A 20 -3.98 -26.79 -13.63
CA HIS A 20 -4.52 -26.61 -12.27
C HIS A 20 -4.45 -25.15 -11.84
N PRO A 21 -5.42 -24.64 -11.05
CA PRO A 21 -5.33 -23.31 -10.43
C PRO A 21 -4.06 -23.15 -9.61
N VAL A 22 -3.41 -21.98 -9.74
CA VAL A 22 -2.22 -21.69 -8.94
C VAL A 22 -2.53 -21.63 -7.44
N VAL A 23 -1.64 -22.23 -6.65
CA VAL A 23 -1.62 -22.11 -5.20
C VAL A 23 -0.34 -21.37 -4.82
N TYR A 24 -0.48 -20.26 -4.10
CA TYR A 24 0.64 -19.38 -3.74
C TYR A 24 0.76 -19.27 -2.23
N PHE A 25 1.91 -19.67 -1.67
CA PHE A 25 2.20 -19.67 -0.24
C PHE A 25 3.45 -18.88 0.15
N ASP A 26 4.04 -18.13 -0.79
CA ASP A 26 5.26 -17.36 -0.55
C ASP A 26 4.99 -15.88 -0.19
N ASN A 27 3.91 -15.62 0.54
CA ASN A 27 3.55 -14.25 0.96
C ASN A 27 4.56 -13.63 1.94
N GLY A 28 5.37 -14.45 2.62
CA GLY A 28 6.45 -13.97 3.49
C GLY A 28 7.55 -13.25 2.73
N ALA A 29 7.85 -13.68 1.51
CA ALA A 29 8.80 -13.03 0.62
C ALA A 29 8.14 -11.92 -0.22
N THR A 30 6.99 -12.23 -0.83
CA THR A 30 6.27 -11.28 -1.72
C THR A 30 4.77 -11.49 -1.62
N THR A 31 4.05 -10.52 -1.09
CA THR A 31 2.58 -10.54 -1.07
C THR A 31 2.03 -10.09 -2.42
N GLN A 32 1.05 -10.83 -2.94
CA GLN A 32 0.34 -10.45 -4.15
C GLN A 32 -0.49 -9.18 -3.91
N ARG A 33 -0.54 -8.31 -4.91
CA ARG A 33 -1.24 -7.02 -4.80
C ARG A 33 -2.65 -7.13 -5.38
N PRO A 34 -3.68 -6.73 -4.64
CA PRO A 34 -5.04 -6.69 -5.16
C PRO A 34 -5.22 -5.59 -6.21
N LEU A 35 -6.10 -5.83 -7.16
CA LEU A 35 -6.39 -4.91 -8.27
C LEU A 35 -6.73 -3.48 -7.80
N PRO A 36 -7.55 -3.26 -6.75
CA PRO A 36 -7.84 -1.90 -6.27
C PRO A 36 -6.60 -1.13 -5.82
N VAL A 37 -5.59 -1.81 -5.23
CA VAL A 37 -4.34 -1.17 -4.83
C VAL A 37 -3.51 -0.77 -6.05
N MET A 38 -3.40 -1.66 -7.05
CA MET A 38 -2.68 -1.34 -8.29
C MET A 38 -3.36 -0.18 -9.03
N GLN A 39 -4.69 -0.18 -9.10
CA GLN A 39 -5.45 0.90 -9.71
C GLN A 39 -5.22 2.24 -9.01
N ALA A 40 -5.24 2.27 -7.67
CA ALA A 40 -4.99 3.49 -6.90
C ALA A 40 -3.58 4.06 -7.16
N VAL A 41 -2.56 3.19 -7.28
CA VAL A 41 -1.19 3.61 -7.62
C VAL A 41 -1.13 4.19 -9.04
N MET A 42 -1.76 3.53 -10.00
CA MET A 42 -1.81 4.03 -11.39
C MET A 42 -2.54 5.37 -11.47
N ASP A 43 -3.68 5.51 -10.83
CA ASP A 43 -4.46 6.76 -10.81
C ASP A 43 -3.66 7.91 -10.18
N TYR A 44 -2.94 7.65 -9.10
CA TYR A 44 -2.04 8.63 -8.49
C TYR A 44 -0.95 9.08 -9.46
N VAL A 45 -0.24 8.13 -10.09
CA VAL A 45 0.86 8.44 -11.02
C VAL A 45 0.37 9.20 -12.24
N ILE A 46 -0.80 8.85 -12.78
CA ILE A 46 -1.35 9.46 -14.00
C ILE A 46 -1.91 10.87 -13.71
N ARG A 47 -2.52 11.10 -12.54
CA ARG A 47 -3.34 12.29 -12.28
C ARG A 47 -2.76 13.24 -11.25
N ASN A 48 -2.03 12.73 -10.25
CA ASN A 48 -1.68 13.48 -9.02
C ASN A 48 -0.19 13.40 -8.66
N ASN A 49 0.66 12.91 -9.57
CA ASN A 49 2.08 12.71 -9.29
C ASN A 49 2.79 14.04 -8.98
N GLY A 50 2.87 14.38 -7.71
CA GLY A 50 3.51 15.58 -7.20
C GLY A 50 4.42 15.29 -6.00
N ASN A 51 5.27 16.25 -5.64
CA ASN A 51 6.14 16.11 -4.47
C ASN A 51 5.37 16.61 -3.23
N PRO A 52 4.97 15.72 -2.31
CA PRO A 52 4.19 16.10 -1.13
C PRO A 52 4.97 17.10 -0.25
N HIS A 53 4.25 18.07 0.33
CA HIS A 53 4.77 19.12 1.24
C HIS A 53 5.87 20.02 0.68
N ARG A 54 6.13 20.01 -0.63
CA ARG A 54 7.20 20.79 -1.25
C ARG A 54 6.80 21.72 -2.38
N GLY A 55 5.52 21.98 -2.56
CA GLY A 55 5.04 22.88 -3.61
C GLY A 55 3.63 23.40 -3.32
N ALA A 56 3.34 24.58 -3.88
CA ALA A 56 2.01 25.19 -3.80
C ALA A 56 1.14 24.96 -5.05
N HIS A 57 1.61 24.15 -6.00
CA HIS A 57 0.84 23.80 -7.18
C HIS A 57 -0.09 22.61 -6.93
N ILE A 58 -1.10 22.47 -7.77
CA ILE A 58 -2.22 21.52 -7.60
C ILE A 58 -1.73 20.07 -7.35
N PHE A 59 -0.73 19.58 -8.08
CA PHE A 59 -0.25 18.21 -7.91
C PHE A 59 0.47 18.00 -6.58
N ALA A 60 1.24 18.99 -6.08
CA ALA A 60 1.90 18.89 -4.77
C ALA A 60 0.88 18.94 -3.63
N MET A 61 -0.16 19.75 -3.76
CA MET A 61 -1.26 19.81 -2.78
C MET A 61 -2.02 18.49 -2.73
N SER A 62 -2.40 17.94 -3.89
CA SER A 62 -3.09 16.65 -3.99
C SER A 62 -2.23 15.49 -3.46
N ALA A 63 -0.93 15.50 -3.74
CA ALA A 63 0.00 14.51 -3.21
C ALA A 63 0.13 14.61 -1.68
N SER A 64 0.14 15.82 -1.12
CA SER A 64 0.17 16.05 0.33
C SER A 64 -1.10 15.53 0.99
N GLU A 65 -2.26 15.83 0.44
CA GLU A 65 -3.55 15.37 0.94
C GLU A 65 -3.64 13.83 0.93
N ALA A 66 -3.22 13.20 -0.17
CA ALA A 66 -3.19 11.74 -0.28
C ALA A 66 -2.25 11.11 0.77
N TYR A 67 -1.08 11.70 0.99
CA TYR A 67 -0.13 11.23 1.98
C TYR A 67 -0.66 11.36 3.41
N ASP A 68 -1.23 12.50 3.77
CA ASP A 68 -1.75 12.76 5.11
C ASP A 68 -3.00 11.90 5.39
N THR A 69 -3.89 11.77 4.41
CA THR A 69 -5.05 10.87 4.49
C THR A 69 -4.61 9.42 4.72
N SER A 70 -3.55 8.97 4.05
CA SER A 70 -3.05 7.60 4.23
C SER A 70 -2.60 7.34 5.67
N LYS A 71 -1.95 8.32 6.32
CA LYS A 71 -1.56 8.22 7.73
C LYS A 71 -2.77 8.12 8.67
N THR A 72 -3.80 8.91 8.41
CA THR A 72 -5.05 8.85 9.17
C THR A 72 -5.69 7.46 9.07
N VAL A 73 -5.80 6.91 7.86
CA VAL A 73 -6.35 5.57 7.65
C VAL A 73 -5.55 4.50 8.39
N VAL A 74 -4.22 4.53 8.30
CA VAL A 74 -3.36 3.57 8.99
C VAL A 74 -3.46 3.73 10.50
N LYS A 75 -3.43 4.96 11.01
CA LYS A 75 -3.62 5.26 12.43
C LYS A 75 -4.93 4.65 12.96
N ASP A 76 -6.04 4.87 12.28
CA ASP A 76 -7.35 4.36 12.70
C ASP A 76 -7.39 2.82 12.63
N PHE A 77 -6.80 2.22 11.60
CA PHE A 77 -6.75 0.77 11.42
C PHE A 77 -5.98 0.06 12.54
N ILE A 78 -4.85 0.62 12.99
CA ILE A 78 -4.04 0.01 14.06
C ILE A 78 -4.38 0.52 15.46
N GLY A 79 -5.31 1.49 15.59
CA GLY A 79 -5.72 2.07 16.87
C GLY A 79 -4.67 2.99 17.50
N ALA A 80 -3.78 3.61 16.69
CA ALA A 80 -2.82 4.59 17.17
C ALA A 80 -3.52 5.90 17.56
N LYS A 81 -2.94 6.65 18.53
CA LYS A 81 -3.55 7.87 19.07
C LYS A 81 -3.31 9.10 18.17
N SER A 82 -2.25 9.08 17.37
CA SER A 82 -1.86 10.22 16.54
C SER A 82 -1.21 9.76 15.24
N GLU A 83 -1.39 10.53 14.17
CA GLU A 83 -0.69 10.35 12.88
C GLU A 83 0.84 10.48 13.03
N LYS A 84 1.32 11.15 14.09
CA LYS A 84 2.76 11.27 14.41
C LYS A 84 3.39 9.94 14.81
N GLU A 85 2.57 8.96 15.21
CA GLU A 85 3.03 7.60 15.52
C GLU A 85 3.20 6.75 14.24
N ILE A 86 2.78 7.25 13.08
CA ILE A 86 2.87 6.55 11.81
C ILE A 86 4.10 7.03 11.04
N ILE A 87 5.07 6.13 10.86
CA ILE A 87 6.29 6.38 10.09
C ILE A 87 6.36 5.36 8.96
N TYR A 88 6.34 5.83 7.71
CA TYR A 88 6.52 4.97 6.55
C TYR A 88 8.00 4.74 6.27
N THR A 89 8.34 3.48 6.07
CA THR A 89 9.68 3.02 5.71
C THR A 89 9.63 2.19 4.43
N ARG A 90 10.76 2.01 3.78
CA ARG A 90 10.83 1.23 2.52
C ARG A 90 10.73 -0.28 2.73
N ASN A 91 11.16 -0.75 3.90
CA ASN A 91 11.18 -2.18 4.23
C ASN A 91 11.42 -2.41 5.73
N THR A 92 11.28 -3.66 6.16
CA THR A 92 11.48 -4.08 7.56
C THR A 92 12.89 -3.79 8.07
N SER A 93 13.92 -3.94 7.23
CA SER A 93 15.31 -3.65 7.63
C SER A 93 15.49 -2.18 8.01
N GLU A 94 14.90 -1.26 7.26
CA GLU A 94 14.88 0.17 7.58
C GLU A 94 14.13 0.43 8.89
N SER A 95 12.96 -0.18 9.07
CA SER A 95 12.16 -0.04 10.29
C SER A 95 12.93 -0.49 11.53
N LEU A 96 13.55 -1.67 11.48
CA LEU A 96 14.35 -2.21 12.59
C LEU A 96 15.57 -1.33 12.90
N ASN A 97 16.26 -0.83 11.87
CA ASN A 97 17.39 0.08 12.07
C ASN A 97 16.95 1.44 12.64
N LEU A 98 15.78 1.94 12.23
CA LEU A 98 15.22 3.16 12.80
C LEU A 98 15.00 3.00 14.30
N VAL A 99 14.29 1.95 14.71
CA VAL A 99 14.02 1.67 16.13
C VAL A 99 15.30 1.44 16.92
N ALA A 100 16.27 0.72 16.35
CA ALA A 100 17.54 0.43 17.06
C ALA A 100 18.42 1.66 17.27
N ARG A 101 18.19 2.77 16.55
CA ARG A 101 18.97 4.01 16.62
C ARG A 101 18.23 5.17 17.28
N SER A 102 16.96 4.97 17.65
CA SER A 102 16.13 5.94 18.34
C SER A 102 16.20 5.72 19.84
#